data_e07092e89f8ca10c3e33b98100139a25
#
_entry.id   e07092e89f8ca10c3e33b98100139a25
#
_cell.length_a   1.000
_cell.length_b   1.000
_cell.length_c   1.000
_cell.angle_alpha   90.00
_cell.angle_beta   90.00
_cell.angle_gamma   90.00
#
_symmetry.space_group_name_H-M   'P 1'
#
loop_
_entity.id
_entity.type
_entity.pdbx_description
1 polymer ?
#
loop_
_entity_poly.entity_id
_entity_poly.type
_entity_poly.pdbx_seq_one_letter_code
_entity_poly.pdbx_strand_id
1 'polypeptide(L)'
;MEKLSFKNLIKTSKCIVIADGYYEWKKEGTSKSPYYFTREDKDLMFFAGIYEKNQFCIITKEAQDNVKEVHNREPVIINQSQLINYLNVKKDGYELLQSLKPPKLNYHPISKDVNNPTNNDPVLINKV
;
A
#
# COMPACT_ATOMS: atom_id res chain seq x y z
N MET A 1 10.67 9.21 7.53
CA MET A 1 11.69 9.54 6.49
C MET A 1 11.58 11.01 6.15
N GLU A 2 12.70 11.68 6.12
CA GLU A 2 12.74 13.11 5.82
C GLU A 2 12.49 13.39 4.34
N LYS A 3 11.97 14.59 4.04
CA LYS A 3 11.67 15.02 2.67
C LYS A 3 12.85 14.92 1.71
N LEU A 4 14.05 15.28 2.18
CA LEU A 4 15.25 15.24 1.34
C LEU A 4 15.63 13.82 0.97
N SER A 5 15.55 12.89 1.95
CA SER A 5 15.79 11.48 1.69
C SER A 5 14.78 10.92 0.71
N PHE A 6 13.50 11.28 0.84
CA PHE A 6 12.48 10.84 -0.10
C PHE A 6 12.79 11.25 -1.52
N LYS A 7 13.14 12.53 -1.75
CA LYS A 7 13.47 13.04 -3.08
C LYS A 7 14.61 12.30 -3.74
N ASN A 8 15.62 11.93 -2.96
CA ASN A 8 16.77 11.19 -3.48
C ASN A 8 16.42 9.72 -3.72
N LEU A 9 15.77 9.09 -2.76
CA LEU A 9 15.46 7.67 -2.81
C LEU A 9 14.46 7.34 -3.92
N ILE A 10 13.51 8.22 -4.19
CA ILE A 10 12.51 7.99 -5.26
C ILE A 10 13.15 7.99 -6.65
N LYS A 11 14.33 8.56 -6.78
CA LYS A 11 15.09 8.56 -8.04
C LYS A 11 15.95 7.31 -8.19
N THR A 12 16.63 6.90 -7.14
CA THR A 12 17.71 5.91 -7.23
C THR A 12 17.45 4.62 -6.46
N SER A 13 16.61 4.66 -5.42
CA SER A 13 16.48 3.57 -4.46
C SER A 13 15.02 3.13 -4.35
N LYS A 14 14.48 2.69 -5.46
CA LYS A 14 13.09 2.24 -5.58
C LYS A 14 13.01 0.72 -5.43
N CYS A 15 11.94 0.26 -4.82
CA CYS A 15 11.66 -1.16 -4.70
C CYS A 15 10.16 -1.42 -4.87
N ILE A 16 9.83 -2.69 -5.00
CA ILE A 16 8.44 -3.15 -5.09
C ILE A 16 8.20 -4.09 -3.92
N VAL A 17 7.10 -3.87 -3.21
CA VAL A 17 6.63 -4.79 -2.17
C VAL A 17 5.42 -5.53 -2.72
N ILE A 18 5.51 -6.85 -2.77
CA ILE A 18 4.45 -7.69 -3.36
C ILE A 18 3.58 -8.25 -2.26
N ALA A 19 2.27 -8.10 -2.41
CA ALA A 19 1.30 -8.61 -1.46
C ALA A 19 0.00 -8.99 -2.17
N ASP A 20 -0.81 -9.82 -1.53
CA ASP A 20 -2.14 -10.16 -2.01
C ASP A 20 -3.24 -9.27 -1.41
N GLY A 21 -2.88 -8.44 -0.45
CA GLY A 21 -3.79 -7.50 0.19
C GLY A 21 -3.09 -6.74 1.30
N TYR A 22 -3.85 -5.89 2.00
CA TYR A 22 -3.29 -5.17 3.14
C TYR A 22 -4.38 -4.85 4.17
N TYR A 23 -3.94 -4.59 5.39
CA TYR A 23 -4.80 -4.19 6.49
C TYR A 23 -4.82 -2.68 6.65
N GLU A 24 -5.97 -2.16 7.02
CA GLU A 24 -6.11 -0.76 7.43
C GLU A 24 -7.18 -0.65 8.51
N TRP A 25 -7.02 0.33 9.38
CA TRP A 25 -7.91 0.53 10.53
C TRP A 25 -8.72 1.79 10.36
N LYS A 26 -10.04 1.65 10.47
CA LYS A 26 -10.96 2.78 10.45
C LYS A 26 -11.14 3.30 11.86
N LYS A 27 -10.97 4.60 12.04
CA LYS A 27 -11.27 5.26 13.31
C LYS A 27 -12.79 5.36 13.49
N GLU A 28 -13.27 4.86 14.62
CA GLU A 28 -14.69 4.93 15.02
C GLU A 28 -14.74 5.43 16.47
N GLY A 29 -14.81 6.76 16.65
CA GLY A 29 -14.70 7.37 17.98
C GLY A 29 -13.31 7.13 18.58
N THR A 30 -13.25 6.46 19.73
CA THR A 30 -11.99 6.11 20.41
C THR A 30 -11.46 4.75 19.99
N SER A 31 -12.22 3.97 19.24
CA SER A 31 -11.81 2.64 18.79
C SER A 31 -11.37 2.66 17.33
N LYS A 32 -10.69 1.58 16.92
CA LYS A 32 -10.27 1.36 15.55
C LYS A 32 -10.71 -0.01 15.11
N SER A 33 -11.32 -0.09 13.94
CA SER A 33 -11.83 -1.34 13.37
C SER A 33 -10.99 -1.74 12.18
N PRO A 34 -10.45 -2.98 12.14
CA PRO A 34 -9.61 -3.42 11.04
C PRO A 34 -10.42 -3.86 9.83
N TYR A 35 -9.87 -3.56 8.67
CA TYR A 35 -10.41 -3.96 7.37
C TYR A 35 -9.29 -4.60 6.54
N TYR A 36 -9.68 -5.52 5.67
CA TYR A 36 -8.76 -6.15 4.73
C TYR A 36 -9.09 -5.68 3.31
N PHE A 37 -8.06 -5.20 2.61
CA PHE A 37 -8.19 -4.66 1.25
C PHE A 37 -7.56 -5.62 0.25
N THR A 38 -8.27 -5.85 -0.84
CA THR A 38 -7.78 -6.61 -2.00
C THR A 38 -8.11 -5.85 -3.28
N ARG A 39 -7.44 -6.19 -4.36
CA ARG A 39 -7.83 -5.69 -5.68
C ARG A 39 -9.17 -6.33 -6.08
N GLU A 40 -10.00 -5.54 -6.74
CA GLU A 40 -11.28 -6.03 -7.27
C GLU A 40 -11.08 -7.19 -8.24
N ASP A 41 -10.01 -7.13 -9.05
CA ASP A 41 -9.67 -8.19 -10.01
C ASP A 41 -8.98 -9.40 -9.38
N LYS A 42 -8.71 -9.35 -8.08
CA LYS A 42 -8.06 -10.41 -7.29
C LYS A 42 -6.60 -10.69 -7.69
N ASP A 43 -5.99 -9.81 -8.45
CA ASP A 43 -4.57 -9.88 -8.77
C ASP A 43 -3.71 -9.46 -7.58
N LEU A 44 -2.42 -9.76 -7.66
CA LEU A 44 -1.45 -9.32 -6.68
C LEU A 44 -1.30 -7.81 -6.71
N MET A 45 -0.99 -7.23 -5.55
CA MET A 45 -0.64 -5.83 -5.40
C MET A 45 0.86 -5.65 -5.47
N PHE A 46 1.29 -4.62 -6.20
CA PHE A 46 2.69 -4.23 -6.29
C PHE A 46 2.81 -2.84 -5.71
N PHE A 47 3.18 -2.75 -4.43
CA PHE A 47 3.32 -1.46 -3.76
C PHE A 47 4.60 -0.77 -4.19
N ALA A 48 4.49 0.51 -4.54
CA ALA A 48 5.66 1.35 -4.75
C ALA A 48 6.39 1.55 -3.43
N GLY A 49 7.65 1.24 -3.40
CA GLY A 49 8.48 1.42 -2.23
C GLY A 49 9.78 2.13 -2.53
N ILE A 50 10.40 2.61 -1.49
CA ILE A 50 11.76 3.14 -1.48
C ILE A 50 12.54 2.45 -0.38
N TYR A 51 13.85 2.38 -0.51
CA TYR A 51 14.67 1.70 0.48
C TYR A 51 15.94 2.48 0.79
N GLU A 52 16.45 2.26 1.98
CA GLU A 52 17.74 2.79 2.41
C GLU A 52 18.35 1.78 3.38
N LYS A 53 19.56 1.30 3.07
CA LYS A 53 20.22 0.25 3.88
C LYS A 53 19.31 -0.98 4.01
N ASN A 54 18.98 -1.37 5.24
CA ASN A 54 18.16 -2.54 5.54
C ASN A 54 16.68 -2.19 5.80
N GLN A 55 16.26 -0.98 5.43
CA GLN A 55 14.90 -0.51 5.65
C GLN A 55 14.23 -0.19 4.33
N PHE A 56 12.91 -0.39 4.29
CA PHE A 56 12.09 0.06 3.17
C PHE A 56 10.82 0.72 3.70
N CYS A 57 10.23 1.53 2.85
CA CYS A 57 8.99 2.23 3.16
C CYS A 57 8.05 2.14 1.96
N ILE A 58 6.79 1.81 2.22
CA ILE A 58 5.75 1.84 1.20
C ILE A 58 5.28 3.28 1.03
N ILE A 59 5.23 3.74 -0.21
CA ILE A 59 4.76 5.08 -0.54
C ILE A 59 3.24 5.11 -0.45
N THR A 60 2.72 6.13 0.23
CA THR A 60 1.28 6.34 0.33
C THR A 60 0.88 7.64 -0.35
N LYS A 61 -0.39 7.76 -0.65
CA LYS A 61 -1.01 8.97 -1.19
C LYS A 61 -2.35 9.20 -0.52
N GLU A 62 -2.96 10.34 -0.79
CA GLU A 62 -4.31 10.63 -0.33
C GLU A 62 -5.28 9.57 -0.88
N ALA A 63 -6.10 9.02 0.00
CA ALA A 63 -7.05 7.98 -0.38
C ALA A 63 -8.15 8.54 -1.27
N GLN A 64 -8.61 7.72 -2.21
CA GLN A 64 -9.64 8.07 -3.18
C GLN A 64 -10.77 7.03 -3.13
N ASP A 65 -11.92 7.40 -3.66
CA ASP A 65 -13.07 6.53 -3.82
C ASP A 65 -13.49 5.86 -2.50
N ASN A 66 -13.77 4.57 -2.55
CA ASN A 66 -14.24 3.81 -1.39
C ASN A 66 -13.19 3.63 -0.29
N VAL A 67 -11.90 3.69 -0.62
CA VAL A 67 -10.83 3.58 0.38
C VAL A 67 -10.91 4.70 1.40
N LYS A 68 -11.29 5.89 0.94
CA LYS A 68 -11.43 7.08 1.80
C LYS A 68 -12.44 6.87 2.93
N GLU A 69 -13.39 5.98 2.76
CA GLU A 69 -14.38 5.66 3.79
C GLU A 69 -13.74 4.96 5.00
N VAL A 70 -12.60 4.32 4.82
CA VAL A 70 -11.89 3.59 5.87
C VAL A 70 -10.72 4.39 6.40
N HIS A 71 -9.92 4.98 5.52
CA HIS A 71 -8.69 5.69 5.91
C HIS A 71 -8.40 6.82 4.93
N ASN A 72 -7.69 7.86 5.41
CA ASN A 72 -7.38 9.03 4.59
C ASN A 72 -6.16 8.87 3.68
N ARG A 73 -5.39 7.79 3.86
CA ARG A 73 -4.22 7.47 3.02
C ARG A 73 -4.39 6.07 2.43
N GLU A 74 -3.78 5.86 1.28
CA GLU A 74 -3.72 4.54 0.66
C GLU A 74 -2.33 4.28 0.08
N PRO A 75 -1.88 3.02 0.02
CA PRO A 75 -0.61 2.71 -0.61
C PRO A 75 -0.68 2.95 -2.11
N VAL A 76 0.42 3.37 -2.70
CA VAL A 76 0.53 3.52 -4.15
C VAL A 76 0.76 2.13 -4.75
N ILE A 77 -0.17 1.69 -5.60
CA ILE A 77 -0.11 0.39 -6.26
C ILE A 77 0.28 0.61 -7.72
N ILE A 78 1.33 -0.08 -8.15
CA ILE A 78 1.85 0.04 -9.51
C ILE A 78 1.25 -1.07 -10.37
N ASN A 79 0.79 -0.72 -11.56
CA ASN A 79 0.32 -1.71 -12.53
C ASN A 79 1.49 -2.57 -13.00
N GLN A 80 1.24 -3.84 -13.23
CA GLN A 80 2.29 -4.78 -13.63
C GLN A 80 3.06 -4.30 -14.86
N SER A 81 2.39 -3.67 -15.82
CA SER A 81 3.01 -3.13 -17.02
C SER A 81 4.00 -2.00 -16.75
N GLN A 82 3.96 -1.39 -15.56
CA GLN A 82 4.81 -0.25 -15.21
C GLN A 82 5.92 -0.59 -14.23
N LEU A 83 6.05 -1.85 -13.81
CA LEU A 83 7.04 -2.24 -12.81
C LEU A 83 8.47 -1.94 -13.26
N ILE A 84 8.81 -2.31 -14.48
CA ILE A 84 10.17 -2.09 -15.00
C ILE A 84 10.45 -0.60 -15.12
N ASN A 85 9.49 0.19 -15.57
CA ASN A 85 9.64 1.64 -15.66
C ASN A 85 9.86 2.28 -14.29
N TYR A 86 9.11 1.83 -13.28
CA TYR A 86 9.29 2.35 -11.93
C TYR A 86 10.68 2.04 -11.37
N LEU A 87 11.17 0.82 -11.57
CA LEU A 87 12.47 0.38 -11.06
C LEU A 87 13.65 0.94 -11.84
N ASN A 88 13.42 1.54 -13.00
CA ASN A 88 14.49 2.09 -13.84
C ASN A 88 15.15 3.28 -13.15
N VAL A 89 16.45 3.15 -12.81
CA VAL A 89 17.20 4.18 -12.09
C VAL A 89 17.39 5.47 -12.90
N LYS A 90 17.19 5.39 -14.22
CA LYS A 90 17.31 6.55 -15.11
C LYS A 90 16.01 7.35 -15.21
N LYS A 91 14.91 6.86 -14.63
CA LYS A 91 13.60 7.53 -14.68
C LYS A 91 13.24 8.10 -13.32
N ASP A 92 12.54 9.23 -13.34
CA ASP A 92 12.03 9.85 -12.11
C ASP A 92 10.79 9.08 -11.65
N GLY A 93 10.95 8.39 -10.52
CA GLY A 93 9.85 7.62 -9.93
C GLY A 93 8.68 8.49 -9.50
N TYR A 94 8.94 9.71 -9.03
CA TYR A 94 7.88 10.62 -8.62
C TYR A 94 6.96 10.97 -9.78
N GLU A 95 7.53 11.32 -10.92
CA GLU A 95 6.77 11.65 -12.12
C GLU A 95 5.93 10.47 -12.59
N LEU A 96 6.51 9.27 -12.58
CA LEU A 96 5.79 8.07 -12.95
C LEU A 96 4.59 7.82 -12.03
N LEU A 97 4.79 7.95 -10.72
CA LEU A 97 3.72 7.71 -9.75
C LEU A 97 2.56 8.69 -9.90
N GLN A 98 2.81 9.93 -10.35
CA GLN A 98 1.76 10.91 -10.60
C GLN A 98 0.87 10.52 -11.78
N SER A 99 1.40 9.76 -12.74
CA SER A 99 0.68 9.36 -13.95
C SER A 99 -0.09 8.06 -13.82
N LEU A 100 0.10 7.31 -12.74
CA LEU A 100 -0.53 6.00 -12.57
C LEU A 100 -2.02 6.12 -12.25
N LYS A 101 -2.80 5.26 -12.90
CA LYS A 101 -4.20 5.09 -12.57
C LYS A 101 -4.31 3.97 -11.52
N PRO A 102 -4.82 4.25 -10.32
CA PRO A 102 -4.91 3.22 -9.29
C PRO A 102 -5.93 2.14 -9.67
N PRO A 103 -5.68 0.87 -9.27
CA PRO A 103 -6.66 -0.18 -9.44
C PRO A 103 -7.83 0.01 -8.49
N LYS A 104 -8.97 -0.55 -8.84
CA LYS A 104 -10.12 -0.58 -7.93
C LYS A 104 -9.86 -1.59 -6.83
N LEU A 105 -10.22 -1.21 -5.61
CA LEU A 105 -10.04 -2.04 -4.41
C LEU A 105 -11.38 -2.38 -3.80
N ASN A 106 -11.45 -3.58 -3.24
CA ASN A 106 -12.54 -4.00 -2.36
C ASN A 106 -12.02 -4.09 -0.93
N TYR A 107 -12.91 -3.94 0.03
CA TYR A 107 -12.55 -4.16 1.43
C TYR A 107 -13.71 -4.78 2.18
N HIS A 108 -13.37 -5.45 3.28
CA HIS A 108 -14.36 -5.99 4.21
C HIS A 108 -13.82 -5.94 5.64
N PRO A 109 -14.71 -5.88 6.64
CA PRO A 109 -14.28 -5.91 8.04
C PRO A 109 -13.74 -7.28 8.41
N ILE A 110 -12.77 -7.29 9.29
CA ILE A 110 -12.13 -8.50 9.79
C ILE A 110 -12.06 -8.47 11.31
N SER A 111 -11.74 -9.61 11.92
CA SER A 111 -11.63 -9.74 13.36
C SER A 111 -10.50 -8.88 13.92
N LYS A 112 -10.71 -8.33 15.13
CA LYS A 112 -9.66 -7.62 15.87
C LYS A 112 -8.52 -8.53 16.32
N ASP A 113 -8.61 -9.82 16.10
CA ASP A 113 -7.51 -10.76 16.35
C ASP A 113 -6.24 -10.38 15.59
N VAL A 114 -6.39 -9.70 14.45
CA VAL A 114 -5.26 -9.18 13.66
C VAL A 114 -4.44 -8.15 14.44
N ASN A 115 -5.00 -7.53 15.45
CA ASN A 115 -4.30 -6.53 16.27
C ASN A 115 -3.19 -7.12 17.12
N ASN A 116 -3.24 -8.43 17.39
CA ASN A 116 -2.19 -9.11 18.10
C ASN A 116 -1.15 -9.63 17.10
N PRO A 117 0.08 -9.07 17.12
CA PRO A 117 1.09 -9.44 16.12
C PRO A 117 1.56 -10.90 16.21
N THR A 118 1.23 -11.62 17.29
CA THR A 118 1.53 -13.06 17.38
C THR A 118 0.54 -13.90 16.59
N ASN A 119 -0.63 -13.36 16.24
CA ASN A 119 -1.59 -14.04 15.38
C ASN A 119 -1.14 -13.92 13.94
N ASN A 120 -0.98 -15.04 13.30
CA ASN A 120 -0.56 -15.11 11.90
C ASN A 120 -1.20 -16.33 11.26
N ASP A 121 -2.49 -16.23 10.97
CA ASP A 121 -3.28 -17.32 10.43
C ASP A 121 -4.13 -16.79 9.26
N PRO A 122 -4.26 -17.54 8.17
CA PRO A 122 -5.10 -17.13 7.04
C PRO A 122 -6.53 -16.77 7.40
N VAL A 123 -7.07 -17.32 8.49
CA VAL A 123 -8.43 -17.01 8.94
C VAL A 123 -8.61 -15.52 9.30
N LEU A 124 -7.52 -14.82 9.60
CA LEU A 124 -7.57 -13.40 9.97
C LEU A 124 -8.16 -12.52 8.85
N ILE A 125 -8.06 -12.94 7.60
CA ILE A 125 -8.60 -12.16 6.47
C ILE A 125 -10.06 -12.49 6.17
N ASN A 126 -10.67 -13.40 6.90
CA ASN A 126 -12.07 -13.76 6.69
C ASN A 126 -12.99 -12.62 7.14
N LYS A 127 -14.01 -12.36 6.32
CA LYS A 127 -15.02 -11.37 6.64
C LYS A 127 -15.77 -11.75 7.91
N VAL A 128 -15.95 -10.79 8.77
CA VAL A 128 -16.76 -10.94 9.99
C VAL A 128 -18.11 -10.26 9.84
#